data_86d3271e04013fe2c807cd206dee22c4
#
_entry.id   86d3271e04013fe2c807cd206dee22c4
#
_cell.length_a   1.000
_cell.length_b   1.000
_cell.length_c   1.000
_cell.angle_alpha   90.00
_cell.angle_beta   90.00
_cell.angle_gamma   90.00
#
_symmetry.space_group_name_H-M   'P 1'
#
loop_
_entity.id
_entity.type
_entity.pdbx_description
1 polymer ?
#
loop_
_entity_poly.entity_id
_entity_poly.type
_entity_poly.pdbx_seq_one_letter_code
_entity_poly.pdbx_strand_id
1 'polypeptide(L)'
;MFFITLIKWKQAPTKEIIDGTTKKLDDIKKQGIKFRVYWTLGRYDAVAIIEASTEKDAMNMLLAFQGMVDTETMVAVPREEAIKLL
;
A
#
# COMPACT_ATOMS: atom_id res chain seq x y z
N MET A 1 8.36 2.83 -10.14
CA MET A 1 8.44 3.71 -8.95
C MET A 1 8.02 2.94 -7.73
N PHE A 2 8.67 3.20 -6.63
CA PHE A 2 8.32 2.58 -5.34
C PHE A 2 7.60 3.56 -4.44
N PHE A 3 6.63 3.04 -3.70
CA PHE A 3 5.88 3.78 -2.70
C PHE A 3 5.82 2.96 -1.43
N ILE A 4 5.92 3.63 -0.30
CA ILE A 4 5.70 3.00 1.00
C ILE A 4 4.47 3.66 1.61
N THR A 5 3.50 2.84 1.97
CA THR A 5 2.25 3.31 2.57
C THR A 5 2.16 2.80 4.01
N LEU A 6 2.03 3.73 4.94
CA LEU A 6 1.77 3.44 6.34
C LEU A 6 0.26 3.46 6.54
N ILE A 7 -0.27 2.44 7.19
CA ILE A 7 -1.72 2.19 7.23
C ILE A 7 -2.20 2.12 8.68
N LYS A 8 -3.29 2.81 8.96
CA LYS A 8 -4.05 2.66 10.20
C LYS A 8 -5.48 2.27 9.87
N TRP A 9 -5.98 1.24 10.52
CA TRP A 9 -7.37 0.83 10.33
C TRP A 9 -8.31 1.82 11.01
N LYS A 10 -9.38 2.19 10.32
CA LYS A 10 -10.46 2.97 10.90
C LYS A 10 -11.37 2.12 11.77
N GLN A 11 -11.42 0.83 11.48
CA GLN A 11 -12.20 -0.16 12.21
C GLN A 11 -11.35 -1.41 12.41
N ALA A 12 -11.60 -2.14 13.48
CA ALA A 12 -10.95 -3.43 13.70
C ALA A 12 -11.25 -4.35 12.51
N PRO A 13 -10.24 -5.03 11.95
CA PRO A 13 -10.45 -5.93 10.83
C PRO A 13 -11.29 -7.14 11.27
N THR A 14 -12.28 -7.47 10.46
CA THR A 14 -13.06 -8.70 10.59
C THR A 14 -12.74 -9.61 9.42
N LYS A 15 -13.07 -10.88 9.53
CA LYS A 15 -12.86 -11.83 8.45
C LYS A 15 -13.56 -11.39 7.16
N GLU A 16 -14.78 -10.86 7.27
CA GLU A 16 -15.55 -10.38 6.12
C GLU A 16 -14.88 -9.19 5.44
N ILE A 17 -14.38 -8.24 6.23
CA ILE A 17 -13.64 -7.09 5.71
C ILE A 17 -12.37 -7.55 5.01
N ILE A 18 -11.64 -8.47 5.60
CA ILE A 18 -10.40 -9.00 5.02
C ILE A 18 -10.68 -9.75 3.71
N ASP A 19 -11.73 -10.55 3.65
CA ASP A 19 -12.11 -11.23 2.40
C ASP A 19 -12.43 -10.23 1.29
N GLY A 20 -13.12 -9.14 1.62
CA GLY A 20 -13.40 -8.05 0.67
C GLY A 20 -12.14 -7.33 0.20
N THR A 21 -11.19 -7.06 1.11
CA THR A 21 -9.93 -6.42 0.75
C THR A 21 -9.05 -7.34 -0.10
N THR A 22 -9.07 -8.63 0.16
CA THR A 22 -8.34 -9.62 -0.64
C THR A 22 -8.79 -9.59 -2.10
N LYS A 23 -10.10 -9.51 -2.35
CA LYS A 23 -10.63 -9.39 -3.72
C LYS A 23 -10.16 -8.12 -4.41
N LYS A 24 -10.18 -6.99 -3.70
CA LYS A 24 -9.68 -5.72 -4.25
C LYS A 24 -8.18 -5.79 -4.58
N LEU A 25 -7.39 -6.41 -3.71
CA LEU A 25 -5.96 -6.59 -3.94
C LEU A 25 -5.69 -7.50 -5.13
N ASP A 26 -6.49 -8.56 -5.33
CA ASP A 26 -6.37 -9.43 -6.50
C ASP A 26 -6.64 -8.65 -7.79
N ASP A 27 -7.64 -7.79 -7.81
CA ASP A 27 -7.95 -6.94 -8.96
C ASP A 27 -6.81 -5.96 -9.27
N ILE A 28 -6.20 -5.40 -8.24
CA ILE A 28 -5.05 -4.50 -8.38
C ILE A 28 -3.84 -5.23 -8.97
N LYS A 29 -3.58 -6.46 -8.55
CA LYS A 29 -2.53 -7.30 -9.15
C LYS A 29 -2.77 -7.53 -10.64
N LYS A 30 -4.01 -7.73 -11.05
CA LYS A 30 -4.38 -7.91 -12.46
C LYS A 30 -4.11 -6.67 -13.29
N GLN A 31 -4.09 -5.50 -12.68
CA GLN A 31 -3.74 -4.23 -13.34
C GLN A 31 -2.23 -4.04 -13.51
N GLY A 32 -1.42 -4.97 -13.03
CA GLY A 32 0.02 -4.92 -13.18
C GLY A 32 0.77 -4.21 -12.06
N ILE A 33 0.08 -3.83 -11.01
CA ILE A 33 0.71 -3.22 -9.83
C ILE A 33 1.25 -4.32 -8.93
N LYS A 34 2.51 -4.22 -8.57
CA LYS A 34 3.16 -5.15 -7.63
C LYS A 34 3.14 -4.55 -6.24
N PHE A 35 2.84 -5.37 -5.25
CA PHE A 35 2.84 -4.89 -3.88
C PHE A 35 3.03 -6.04 -2.90
N ARG A 36 3.47 -5.67 -1.68
CA ARG A 36 3.50 -6.53 -0.52
C ARG A 36 2.90 -5.77 0.64
N VAL A 37 2.09 -6.44 1.44
CA VAL A 37 1.47 -5.87 2.62
C VAL A 37 1.90 -6.68 3.84
N TYR A 38 2.37 -5.98 4.86
CA TYR A 38 2.73 -6.56 6.15
C TYR A 38 1.84 -5.95 7.23
N TRP A 39 1.31 -6.78 8.11
CA TRP A 39 0.67 -6.28 9.31
C TRP A 39 1.75 -6.07 10.36
N THR A 40 1.68 -4.96 11.06
CA THR A 40 2.73 -4.52 11.97
C THR A 40 2.20 -4.37 13.39
N LEU A 41 3.11 -4.44 14.34
CA LEU A 41 2.85 -4.08 15.72
C LEU A 41 3.43 -2.69 15.98
N GLY A 42 2.72 -1.86 16.73
CA GLY A 42 3.18 -0.52 17.07
C GLY A 42 2.19 0.55 16.61
N ARG A 43 2.72 1.70 16.23
CA ARG A 43 1.91 2.88 15.91
C ARG A 43 1.01 2.68 14.69
N TYR A 44 1.53 2.01 13.68
CA TYR A 44 0.78 1.71 12.46
C TYR A 44 0.32 0.25 12.48
N ASP A 45 -0.79 -0.02 11.82
CA ASP A 45 -1.38 -1.36 11.80
C ASP A 45 -0.84 -2.21 10.66
N ALA A 46 -0.45 -1.57 9.57
CA ALA A 46 0.11 -2.27 8.42
C ALA A 46 1.03 -1.34 7.63
N VAL A 47 1.87 -1.95 6.79
CA VAL A 47 2.69 -1.24 5.82
C VAL A 47 2.56 -1.94 4.47
N ALA A 48 2.45 -1.16 3.41
CA ALA A 48 2.46 -1.67 2.04
C ALA A 48 3.67 -1.13 1.30
N ILE A 49 4.36 -2.01 0.59
CA ILE A 49 5.42 -1.65 -0.35
C ILE A 49 4.85 -1.86 -1.74
N ILE A 50 4.75 -0.78 -2.51
CA ILE A 50 4.06 -0.75 -3.79
C ILE A 50 5.07 -0.40 -4.88
N GLU A 51 5.04 -1.16 -5.98
CA GLU A 51 5.75 -0.82 -7.19
C GLU A 51 4.72 -0.57 -8.29
N ALA A 52 4.67 0.66 -8.78
CA ALA A 52 3.75 1.10 -9.81
C ALA A 52 4.49 1.97 -10.82
N SER A 53 3.96 2.05 -12.04
CA SER A 53 4.58 2.83 -13.11
C SER A 53 4.49 4.33 -12.87
N THR A 54 3.40 4.78 -12.26
CA THR A 54 3.13 6.21 -12.03
C THR A 54 2.52 6.43 -10.66
N GLU A 55 2.54 7.69 -10.21
CA GLU A 55 1.85 8.09 -8.98
C GLU A 55 0.33 7.89 -9.11
N LYS A 56 -0.23 8.03 -10.31
CA LYS A 56 -1.66 7.83 -10.54
C LYS A 56 -2.07 6.39 -10.29
N ASP A 57 -1.24 5.42 -10.69
CA ASP A 57 -1.51 4.01 -10.45
C ASP A 57 -1.50 3.70 -8.96
N ALA A 58 -0.53 4.23 -8.23
CA ALA A 58 -0.48 4.08 -6.78
C ALA A 58 -1.69 4.73 -6.11
N MET A 59 -2.08 5.93 -6.57
CA MET A 59 -3.25 6.65 -6.04
C MET A 59 -4.53 5.87 -6.28
N ASN A 60 -4.71 5.28 -7.47
CA ASN A 60 -5.87 4.44 -7.76
C ASN A 60 -5.97 3.25 -6.79
N MET A 61 -4.84 2.62 -6.50
CA MET A 61 -4.80 1.55 -5.52
C MET A 61 -5.28 2.02 -4.15
N LEU A 62 -4.77 3.17 -3.69
CA LEU A 62 -5.10 3.70 -2.37
C LEU A 62 -6.56 4.15 -2.28
N LEU A 63 -7.10 4.75 -3.33
CA LEU A 63 -8.49 5.18 -3.37
C LEU A 63 -9.47 4.02 -3.25
N ALA A 64 -9.09 2.81 -3.70
CA ALA A 64 -9.91 1.62 -3.55
C ALA A 64 -10.18 1.26 -2.08
N PHE A 65 -9.34 1.71 -1.16
CA PHE A 65 -9.44 1.44 0.28
C PHE A 65 -9.86 2.67 1.08
N GLN A 66 -10.23 3.75 0.42
CA GLN A 66 -10.69 4.96 1.08
C GLN A 66 -11.94 4.66 1.92
N GLY A 67 -11.97 5.18 3.14
CA GLY A 67 -13.05 4.90 4.10
C GLY A 67 -12.78 3.69 5.00
N MET A 68 -11.88 2.80 4.62
CA MET A 68 -11.52 1.60 5.42
C MET A 68 -10.27 1.83 6.26
N VAL A 69 -9.33 2.61 5.73
CA VAL A 69 -8.04 2.88 6.36
C VAL A 69 -7.64 4.33 6.21
N ASP A 70 -6.81 4.82 7.13
CA ASP A 70 -6.05 6.04 6.96
C ASP A 70 -4.65 5.68 6.49
N THR A 71 -4.13 6.43 5.52
CA THR A 71 -2.83 6.12 4.92
C THR A 71 -1.93 7.33 4.85
N GLU A 72 -0.63 7.08 4.98
CA GLU A 72 0.43 8.01 4.61
C GLU A 72 1.29 7.32 3.57
N THR A 73 1.43 7.92 2.41
CA THR A 73 2.19 7.34 1.30
C THR A 73 3.37 8.21 0.95
N MET A 74 4.53 7.57 0.83
CA MET A 74 5.79 8.22 0.49
C MET A 74 6.34 7.60 -0.79
N VAL A 75 6.86 8.44 -1.68
CA VAL A 75 7.69 7.96 -2.78
C VAL A 75 9.00 7.47 -2.18
N ALA A 76 9.41 6.28 -2.54
CA ALA A 76 10.61 5.65 -2.00
C ALA A 76 11.61 5.37 -3.12
N VAL A 77 12.88 5.62 -2.84
CA VAL A 77 13.98 5.32 -3.74
C VAL A 77 14.86 4.28 -3.04
N PRO A 78 15.15 3.15 -3.68
CA PRO A 78 16.05 2.17 -3.09
C PRO A 78 17.37 2.80 -2.70
N ARG A 79 17.92 2.40 -1.56
CA ARG A 79 19.17 2.97 -1.05
C ARG A 79 20.29 2.93 -2.07
N GLU A 80 20.42 1.84 -2.80
CA GLU A 80 21.45 1.64 -3.83
C GLU A 80 21.38 2.70 -4.92
N GLU A 81 20.20 3.19 -5.24
CA GLU A 81 20.01 4.28 -6.21
C GLU A 81 20.20 5.64 -5.55
N ALA A 82 19.69 5.80 -4.33
CA ALA A 82 19.76 7.06 -3.62
C ALA A 82 21.23 7.48 -3.36
N ILE A 83 22.10 6.56 -2.96
CA ILE A 83 23.49 6.88 -2.68
C ILE A 83 24.27 7.32 -3.92
N LYS A 84 23.80 7.00 -5.12
CA LYS A 84 24.42 7.46 -6.37
C LYS A 84 24.25 8.95 -6.62
N LEU A 85 23.36 9.59 -5.87
CA LEU A 85 23.11 11.03 -5.96
C LEU A 85 24.14 11.87 -5.18
N LEU A 86 24.95 11.23 -4.36
CA LEU A 86 25.98 11.90 -3.55
C LEU A 86 27.23 12.27 -4.35
#